data_c69d9911bdd8b9db443ae2dd09adcabf
#
_entry.id   c69d9911bdd8b9db443ae2dd09adcabf
#
_cell.length_a   1.000
_cell.length_b   1.000
_cell.length_c   1.000
_cell.angle_alpha   90.00
_cell.angle_beta   90.00
_cell.angle_gamma   90.00
#
_symmetry.space_group_name_H-M   'P 1'
#
loop_
_entity.id
_entity.type
_entity.pdbx_description
1 polymer ?
#
loop_
_entity_poly.entity_id
_entity_poly.type
_entity_poly.pdbx_seq_one_letter_code
_entity_poly.pdbx_strand_id
1 'polypeptide(L)'
;MHDVKDILINIGYTLFDSGKEYRTKPLYRDSSSNSVLSIKKDSGRWVDFKENRFGNLEELVQITLNLKDLSEAKSYISNNFQLRIPKPEKEKLKAPTIFNKHDLRHIIPDYSYWKGRGVSSETLQLFDSGVMRSGKMKDRYVFPVFDKRDRLVGV
;
A
#
# COMPACT_ATOMS: atom_id res chain seq x y z
N MET A 1 -17.70 -4.27 -21.97
CA MET A 1 -17.02 -4.41 -20.66
C MET A 1 -16.16 -3.17 -20.51
N HIS A 2 -16.60 -2.23 -19.69
CA HIS A 2 -15.91 -0.93 -19.60
C HIS A 2 -14.91 -0.95 -18.45
N ASP A 3 -13.72 -0.45 -18.73
CA ASP A 3 -12.60 -0.37 -17.79
C ASP A 3 -12.66 0.98 -17.03
N VAL A 4 -11.94 1.10 -15.93
CA VAL A 4 -11.72 2.36 -15.20
C VAL A 4 -11.32 3.48 -16.17
N LYS A 5 -10.51 3.15 -17.18
CA LYS A 5 -10.11 4.06 -18.23
C LYS A 5 -11.28 4.68 -18.98
N ASP A 6 -12.25 3.87 -19.38
CA ASP A 6 -13.40 4.32 -20.17
C ASP A 6 -14.26 5.32 -19.39
N ILE A 7 -14.45 5.06 -18.07
CA ILE A 7 -15.17 5.98 -17.19
C ILE A 7 -14.45 7.31 -17.11
N LEU A 8 -13.14 7.28 -16.84
CA LEU A 8 -12.34 8.48 -16.67
C LEU A 8 -12.31 9.34 -17.95
N ILE A 9 -12.16 8.72 -19.12
CA ILE A 9 -12.21 9.42 -20.40
C ILE A 9 -13.59 10.03 -20.63
N ASN A 10 -14.67 9.31 -20.32
CA ASN A 10 -16.03 9.77 -20.52
C ASN A 10 -16.36 11.00 -19.66
N ILE A 11 -15.84 11.07 -18.43
CA ILE A 11 -16.00 12.25 -17.56
C ILE A 11 -14.97 13.36 -17.82
N GLY A 12 -14.19 13.23 -18.90
CA GLY A 12 -13.34 14.30 -19.44
C GLY A 12 -11.85 14.24 -19.07
N TYR A 13 -11.37 13.20 -18.38
CA TYR A 13 -9.95 13.10 -18.05
C TYR A 13 -9.07 12.76 -19.24
N THR A 14 -7.95 13.47 -19.38
CA THR A 14 -6.85 13.08 -20.28
C THR A 14 -5.83 12.28 -19.46
N LEU A 15 -5.66 11.00 -19.80
CA LEU A 15 -4.89 10.06 -19.00
C LEU A 15 -3.49 9.82 -19.59
N PHE A 16 -2.47 9.92 -18.74
CA PHE A 16 -1.10 9.56 -19.06
C PHE A 16 -0.77 8.22 -18.38
N ASP A 17 -0.33 7.26 -19.18
CA ASP A 17 0.03 5.93 -18.68
C ASP A 17 1.30 5.97 -17.82
N SER A 18 1.22 5.44 -16.60
CA SER A 18 2.34 5.33 -15.67
C SER A 18 2.38 3.92 -15.03
N GLY A 19 2.52 2.90 -15.87
CA GLY A 19 2.59 1.51 -15.45
C GLY A 19 1.28 0.99 -14.84
N LYS A 20 1.20 0.85 -13.53
CA LYS A 20 -0.01 0.38 -12.82
C LYS A 20 -1.05 1.47 -12.58
N GLU A 21 -0.74 2.72 -12.90
CA GLU A 21 -1.56 3.89 -12.61
C GLU A 21 -1.72 4.74 -13.85
N TYR A 22 -2.78 5.56 -13.86
CA TYR A 22 -2.90 6.72 -14.73
C TYR A 22 -2.49 7.95 -13.96
N ARG A 23 -1.77 8.86 -14.63
CA ARG A 23 -1.50 10.21 -14.13
C ARG A 23 -2.33 11.20 -14.92
N THR A 24 -2.85 12.22 -14.23
CA THR A 24 -3.67 13.23 -14.89
C THR A 24 -3.76 14.52 -14.08
N LYS A 25 -4.34 15.55 -14.69
CA LYS A 25 -4.76 16.78 -14.02
C LYS A 25 -6.11 16.56 -13.35
N PRO A 26 -6.33 16.98 -12.10
CA PRO A 26 -7.67 16.97 -11.50
C PRO A 26 -8.60 17.92 -12.26
N LEU A 27 -9.86 17.52 -12.49
CA LEU A 27 -10.88 18.34 -13.14
C LEU A 27 -11.78 19.09 -12.14
N TYR A 28 -11.82 18.64 -10.90
CA TYR A 28 -12.63 19.24 -9.83
C TYR A 28 -11.98 20.47 -9.18
N ARG A 29 -10.80 20.86 -9.62
CA ARG A 29 -10.09 22.06 -9.19
C ARG A 29 -9.07 22.52 -10.23
N ASP A 30 -8.62 23.75 -10.11
CA ASP A 30 -7.52 24.25 -10.93
C ASP A 30 -6.17 23.62 -10.57
N SER A 31 -5.45 23.21 -11.60
CA SER A 31 -4.09 22.68 -11.48
C SER A 31 -3.29 22.98 -12.74
N SER A 32 -2.05 23.40 -12.60
CA SER A 32 -1.12 23.58 -13.71
C SER A 32 -0.38 22.30 -14.10
N SER A 33 -0.42 21.26 -13.24
CA SER A 33 0.31 20.01 -13.45
C SER A 33 -0.60 18.89 -13.92
N ASN A 34 -0.16 18.15 -14.94
CA ASN A 34 -0.86 17.00 -15.51
C ASN A 34 -0.55 15.67 -14.83
N SER A 35 0.13 15.67 -13.67
CA SER A 35 0.59 14.44 -13.00
C SER A 35 0.31 14.38 -11.51
N VAL A 36 -0.41 15.37 -10.97
CA VAL A 36 -0.69 15.44 -9.53
C VAL A 36 -1.76 14.48 -9.05
N LEU A 37 -2.64 14.03 -9.94
CA LEU A 37 -3.65 13.03 -9.64
C LEU A 37 -3.19 11.68 -10.17
N SER A 38 -3.07 10.71 -9.29
CA SER A 38 -2.77 9.31 -9.61
C SER A 38 -4.01 8.46 -9.42
N ILE A 39 -4.31 7.58 -10.39
CA ILE A 39 -5.48 6.71 -10.36
C ILE A 39 -5.05 5.29 -10.71
N LYS A 40 -5.30 4.32 -9.83
CA LYS A 40 -5.00 2.91 -10.08
C LYS A 40 -5.88 2.32 -11.17
N LYS A 41 -5.27 1.63 -12.12
CA LYS A 41 -5.95 1.03 -13.27
C LYS A 41 -6.92 -0.08 -12.89
N ASP A 42 -6.58 -0.84 -11.86
CA ASP A 42 -7.32 -2.04 -11.42
C ASP A 42 -8.53 -1.73 -10.54
N SER A 43 -8.45 -0.67 -9.75
CA SER A 43 -9.44 -0.38 -8.70
C SER A 43 -10.06 1.01 -8.79
N GLY A 44 -9.52 1.89 -9.62
CA GLY A 44 -9.95 3.28 -9.68
C GLY A 44 -9.64 4.10 -8.41
N ARG A 45 -8.91 3.53 -7.45
CA ARG A 45 -8.46 4.30 -6.28
C ARG A 45 -7.54 5.42 -6.72
N TRP A 46 -7.72 6.59 -6.15
CA TRP A 46 -6.98 7.77 -6.55
C TRP A 46 -6.34 8.51 -5.37
N VAL A 47 -5.31 9.27 -5.67
CA VAL A 47 -4.61 10.16 -4.76
C VAL A 47 -4.29 11.47 -5.49
N ASP A 48 -4.71 12.59 -4.91
CA ASP A 48 -4.25 13.94 -5.29
C ASP A 48 -3.10 14.34 -4.37
N PHE A 49 -1.89 14.35 -4.90
CA PHE A 49 -0.68 14.64 -4.13
C PHE A 49 -0.55 16.10 -3.69
N LYS A 50 -1.24 17.02 -4.34
CA LYS A 50 -1.17 18.44 -3.98
C LYS A 50 -2.06 18.77 -2.77
N GLU A 51 -3.26 18.19 -2.72
CA GLU A 51 -4.22 18.41 -1.64
C GLU A 51 -4.22 17.32 -0.57
N ASN A 52 -3.39 16.30 -0.75
CA ASN A 52 -3.36 15.12 0.12
C ASN A 52 -4.75 14.46 0.30
N ARG A 53 -5.52 14.43 -0.78
CA ARG A 53 -6.84 13.79 -0.84
C ARG A 53 -6.75 12.46 -1.56
N PHE A 54 -7.55 11.52 -1.13
CA PHE A 54 -7.63 10.19 -1.74
C PHE A 54 -9.05 9.64 -1.64
N GLY A 55 -9.34 8.64 -2.47
CA GLY A 55 -10.66 8.02 -2.46
C GLY A 55 -10.80 6.87 -3.45
N ASN A 56 -12.05 6.46 -3.66
CA ASN A 56 -12.44 5.46 -4.65
C ASN A 56 -12.95 6.12 -5.95
N LEU A 57 -13.26 5.30 -6.96
CA LEU A 57 -13.69 5.79 -8.27
C LEU A 57 -15.02 6.58 -8.20
N GLU A 58 -15.95 6.11 -7.37
CA GLU A 58 -17.24 6.74 -7.20
C GLU A 58 -17.13 8.15 -6.59
N GLU A 59 -16.21 8.31 -5.63
CA GLU A 59 -15.92 9.62 -5.03
C GLU A 59 -15.26 10.54 -6.06
N LEU A 60 -14.37 10.03 -6.93
CA LEU A 60 -13.77 10.82 -8.00
C LEU A 60 -14.84 11.28 -9.01
N VAL A 61 -15.73 10.38 -9.41
CA VAL A 61 -16.85 10.72 -10.30
C VAL A 61 -17.77 11.76 -9.66
N GLN A 62 -18.11 11.58 -8.38
CA GLN A 62 -18.93 12.52 -7.63
C GLN A 62 -18.36 13.94 -7.64
N ILE A 63 -17.09 14.09 -7.25
CA ILE A 63 -16.47 15.42 -7.16
C ILE A 63 -16.21 16.03 -8.53
N THR A 64 -15.89 15.20 -9.55
CA THR A 64 -15.62 15.67 -10.92
C THR A 64 -16.89 16.19 -11.60
N LEU A 65 -18.00 15.49 -11.44
CA LEU A 65 -19.29 15.85 -12.04
C LEU A 65 -20.16 16.72 -11.12
N ASN A 66 -19.65 17.07 -9.93
CA ASN A 66 -20.38 17.84 -8.92
C ASN A 66 -21.75 17.22 -8.56
N LEU A 67 -21.79 15.89 -8.42
CA LEU A 67 -23.01 15.16 -8.09
C LEU A 67 -23.36 15.33 -6.60
N LYS A 68 -24.65 15.26 -6.30
CA LYS A 68 -25.20 15.53 -4.97
C LYS A 68 -24.66 14.58 -3.90
N ASP A 69 -24.56 13.30 -4.24
CA ASP A 69 -24.12 12.27 -3.30
C ASP A 69 -23.45 11.06 -4.04
N LEU A 70 -22.89 10.16 -3.23
CA LEU A 70 -22.26 8.94 -3.71
C LEU A 70 -23.24 7.97 -4.39
N SER A 71 -24.52 8.00 -4.04
CA SER A 71 -25.55 7.15 -4.66
C SER A 71 -25.77 7.56 -6.11
N GLU A 72 -25.79 8.84 -6.36
CA GLU A 72 -25.91 9.39 -7.72
C GLU A 72 -24.69 9.04 -8.58
N ALA A 73 -23.48 9.10 -8.00
CA ALA A 73 -22.26 8.69 -8.68
C ALA A 73 -22.24 7.19 -9.02
N LYS A 74 -22.68 6.35 -8.10
CA LYS A 74 -22.83 4.89 -8.35
C LYS A 74 -23.86 4.60 -9.44
N SER A 75 -24.99 5.31 -9.40
CA SER A 75 -26.04 5.20 -10.43
C SER A 75 -25.52 5.65 -11.81
N TYR A 76 -24.78 6.74 -11.85
CA TYR A 76 -24.13 7.21 -13.07
C TYR A 76 -23.23 6.16 -13.67
N ILE A 77 -22.34 5.58 -12.86
CA ILE A 77 -21.42 4.52 -13.28
C ILE A 77 -22.18 3.28 -13.75
N SER A 78 -23.17 2.82 -12.99
CA SER A 78 -23.96 1.63 -13.32
C SER A 78 -24.78 1.77 -14.59
N ASN A 79 -25.33 2.95 -14.84
CA ASN A 79 -26.18 3.23 -15.99
C ASN A 79 -25.38 3.42 -17.29
N ASN A 80 -24.17 3.98 -17.18
CA ASN A 80 -23.33 4.28 -18.33
C ASN A 80 -22.27 3.21 -18.60
N PHE A 81 -21.90 2.43 -17.55
CA PHE A 81 -20.81 1.47 -17.64
C PHE A 81 -21.13 0.20 -16.85
N GLN A 82 -21.09 -0.95 -17.50
CA GLN A 82 -21.14 -2.25 -16.80
C GLN A 82 -19.77 -2.57 -16.20
N LEU A 83 -19.50 -2.03 -15.03
CA LEU A 83 -18.26 -2.34 -14.30
C LEU A 83 -18.29 -3.79 -13.77
N ARG A 84 -17.39 -4.62 -14.25
CA ARG A 84 -16.79 -5.66 -13.42
C ARG A 84 -15.55 -5.06 -12.76
N ILE A 85 -15.72 -4.43 -11.60
CA ILE A 85 -14.60 -4.29 -10.66
C ILE A 85 -14.27 -5.73 -10.24
N PRO A 86 -13.10 -6.28 -10.61
CA PRO A 86 -12.70 -7.56 -10.03
C PRO A 86 -12.74 -7.34 -8.52
N LYS A 87 -13.57 -8.12 -7.80
CA LYS A 87 -13.46 -8.16 -6.34
C LYS A 87 -11.98 -8.31 -6.04
N PRO A 88 -11.37 -7.44 -5.22
CA PRO A 88 -9.99 -7.62 -4.85
C PRO A 88 -9.88 -9.05 -4.36
N GLU A 89 -9.14 -9.88 -5.08
CA GLU A 89 -8.78 -11.19 -4.57
C GLU A 89 -8.20 -10.91 -3.21
N LYS A 90 -8.91 -11.33 -2.15
CA LYS A 90 -8.35 -11.23 -0.80
C LYS A 90 -7.04 -11.98 -0.92
N GLU A 91 -5.93 -11.25 -0.92
CA GLU A 91 -4.61 -11.88 -0.84
C GLU A 91 -4.74 -12.90 0.27
N LYS A 92 -4.74 -14.18 -0.13
CA LYS A 92 -4.73 -15.27 0.85
C LYS A 92 -3.48 -15.00 1.65
N LEU A 93 -3.65 -14.53 2.88
CA LEU A 93 -2.55 -14.34 3.80
C LEU A 93 -1.78 -15.65 3.75
N LYS A 94 -0.60 -15.60 3.13
CA LYS A 94 0.28 -16.77 3.09
C LYS A 94 0.46 -17.19 4.53
N ALA A 95 0.24 -18.47 4.81
CA ALA A 95 0.50 -18.99 6.14
C ALA A 95 1.89 -18.51 6.59
N PRO A 96 2.05 -18.03 7.83
CA PRO A 96 3.33 -17.49 8.26
C PRO A 96 4.40 -18.55 8.04
N THR A 97 5.47 -18.18 7.36
CA THR A 97 6.63 -19.07 7.18
C THR A 97 7.20 -19.31 8.57
N ILE A 98 7.25 -20.56 8.99
CA ILE A 98 7.88 -20.95 10.25
C ILE A 98 9.36 -21.13 9.97
N PHE A 99 10.20 -20.35 10.64
CA PHE A 99 11.64 -20.45 10.55
C PHE A 99 12.20 -21.42 11.61
N ASN A 100 13.39 -21.95 11.35
CA ASN A 100 14.05 -22.80 12.32
C ASN A 100 14.70 -21.94 13.42
N LYS A 101 14.34 -22.18 14.68
CA LYS A 101 14.99 -21.49 15.82
C LYS A 101 16.52 -21.69 15.85
N HIS A 102 17.01 -22.77 15.27
CA HIS A 102 18.45 -23.02 15.15
C HIS A 102 19.19 -21.92 14.36
N ASP A 103 18.50 -21.21 13.47
CA ASP A 103 19.11 -20.12 12.70
C ASP A 103 19.45 -18.92 13.59
N LEU A 104 18.82 -18.79 14.75
CA LEU A 104 19.08 -17.71 15.72
C LEU A 104 20.46 -17.81 16.39
N ARG A 105 21.12 -18.99 16.37
CA ARG A 105 22.51 -19.18 16.87
C ARG A 105 23.55 -18.30 16.19
N HIS A 106 23.21 -17.78 15.02
CA HIS A 106 24.08 -16.90 14.25
C HIS A 106 23.92 -15.42 14.61
N ILE A 107 23.05 -15.10 15.57
CA ILE A 107 22.88 -13.76 16.09
C ILE A 107 23.96 -13.49 17.13
N ILE A 108 24.70 -12.40 16.95
CA ILE A 108 25.64 -11.89 17.95
C ILE A 108 24.94 -10.78 18.72
N PRO A 109 25.00 -10.80 20.06
CA PRO A 109 24.42 -9.75 20.88
C PRO A 109 25.27 -8.46 20.85
N ASP A 110 25.39 -7.84 19.70
CA ASP A 110 26.01 -6.53 19.53
C ASP A 110 24.92 -5.45 19.59
N TYR A 111 24.89 -4.72 20.69
CA TYR A 111 23.87 -3.70 20.98
C TYR A 111 24.35 -2.27 20.74
N SER A 112 25.57 -2.09 20.22
CA SER A 112 26.23 -0.78 20.10
C SER A 112 25.38 0.23 19.33
N TYR A 113 24.79 -0.18 18.21
CA TYR A 113 23.96 0.66 17.36
C TYR A 113 22.70 1.19 18.08
N TRP A 114 21.96 0.32 18.78
CA TRP A 114 20.72 0.70 19.45
C TRP A 114 20.95 1.39 20.78
N LYS A 115 22.03 1.07 21.49
CA LYS A 115 22.47 1.80 22.68
C LYS A 115 22.77 3.26 22.35
N GLY A 116 23.45 3.51 21.23
CA GLY A 116 23.68 4.87 20.75
C GLY A 116 22.39 5.66 20.42
N ARG A 117 21.25 4.97 20.28
CA ARG A 117 19.93 5.53 20.06
C ARG A 117 19.02 5.56 21.31
N GLY A 118 19.59 5.26 22.49
CA GLY A 118 18.89 5.32 23.76
C GLY A 118 18.11 4.06 24.16
N VAL A 119 18.27 2.93 23.48
CA VAL A 119 17.66 1.66 23.87
C VAL A 119 18.56 0.93 24.86
N SER A 120 18.01 0.50 26.00
CA SER A 120 18.79 -0.19 27.02
C SER A 120 19.22 -1.60 26.59
N SER A 121 20.36 -2.08 27.14
CA SER A 121 20.85 -3.44 26.86
C SER A 121 19.85 -4.50 27.33
N GLU A 122 19.19 -4.29 28.45
CA GLU A 122 18.19 -5.19 29.03
C GLU A 122 17.00 -5.37 28.08
N THR A 123 16.53 -4.26 27.49
CA THR A 123 15.47 -4.32 26.47
C THR A 123 15.89 -5.11 25.25
N LEU A 124 17.10 -4.90 24.75
CA LEU A 124 17.61 -5.62 23.57
C LEU A 124 17.83 -7.11 23.84
N GLN A 125 18.26 -7.46 25.04
CA GLN A 125 18.36 -8.84 25.53
C GLN A 125 16.99 -9.51 25.61
N LEU A 126 15.98 -8.83 26.13
CA LEU A 126 14.62 -9.37 26.23
C LEU A 126 14.05 -9.83 24.88
N PHE A 127 14.47 -9.20 23.80
CA PHE A 127 14.05 -9.55 22.44
C PHE A 127 15.00 -10.51 21.72
N ASP A 128 16.00 -11.09 22.40
CA ASP A 128 17.03 -11.95 21.78
C ASP A 128 17.63 -11.34 20.50
N SER A 129 17.73 -10.00 20.48
CA SER A 129 18.12 -9.24 19.30
C SER A 129 19.66 -9.18 19.11
N GLY A 130 20.10 -8.87 17.90
CA GLY A 130 21.53 -8.71 17.62
C GLY A 130 21.85 -8.65 16.14
N VAL A 131 23.12 -8.78 15.80
CA VAL A 131 23.63 -8.74 14.43
C VAL A 131 23.76 -10.16 13.88
N MET A 132 23.20 -10.42 12.72
CA MET A 132 23.28 -11.73 12.05
C MET A 132 24.66 -11.93 11.40
N ARG A 133 25.34 -13.02 11.72
CA ARG A 133 26.68 -13.36 11.17
C ARG A 133 26.64 -13.99 9.79
N SER A 134 25.56 -14.66 9.42
CA SER A 134 25.52 -15.46 8.20
C SER A 134 24.14 -15.46 7.55
N GLY A 135 24.01 -16.02 6.36
CA GLY A 135 22.76 -16.14 5.62
C GLY A 135 22.36 -14.85 4.91
N LYS A 136 21.10 -14.79 4.48
CA LYS A 136 20.55 -13.65 3.71
C LYS A 136 20.51 -12.34 4.50
N MET A 137 20.53 -12.43 5.83
CA MET A 137 20.46 -11.27 6.73
C MET A 137 21.85 -10.93 7.32
N LYS A 138 22.92 -11.46 6.76
CA LYS A 138 24.29 -11.17 7.21
C LYS A 138 24.53 -9.67 7.36
N ASP A 139 25.21 -9.29 8.45
CA ASP A 139 25.57 -7.92 8.83
C ASP A 139 24.37 -6.98 9.08
N ARG A 140 23.15 -7.54 9.20
CA ARG A 140 21.95 -6.78 9.60
C ARG A 140 21.63 -7.02 11.06
N TYR A 141 21.15 -5.97 11.72
CA TYR A 141 20.56 -6.10 13.02
C TYR A 141 19.15 -6.71 12.91
N VAL A 142 18.85 -7.71 13.71
CA VAL A 142 17.60 -8.48 13.63
C VAL A 142 16.93 -8.59 14.98
N PHE A 143 15.59 -8.64 14.94
CA PHE A 143 14.73 -8.90 16.07
C PHE A 143 13.91 -10.16 15.75
N PRO A 144 14.14 -11.29 16.44
CA PRO A 144 13.33 -12.49 16.28
C PRO A 144 11.88 -12.21 16.66
N VAL A 145 10.93 -12.65 15.82
CA VAL A 145 9.50 -12.50 16.07
C VAL A 145 8.88 -13.87 16.26
N PHE A 146 8.24 -14.08 17.42
CA PHE A 146 7.59 -15.32 17.77
C PHE A 146 6.06 -15.14 17.76
N ASP A 147 5.35 -16.19 17.38
CA ASP A 147 3.90 -16.23 17.49
C ASP A 147 3.46 -16.66 18.92
N LYS A 148 2.13 -16.69 19.14
CA LYS A 148 1.53 -17.10 20.42
C LYS A 148 1.87 -18.56 20.83
N ARG A 149 2.40 -19.37 19.94
CA ARG A 149 2.81 -20.77 20.16
C ARG A 149 4.33 -20.90 20.22
N ASP A 150 5.04 -19.80 20.44
CA ASP A 150 6.51 -19.74 20.52
C ASP A 150 7.20 -20.28 19.26
N ARG A 151 6.59 -20.13 18.09
CA ARG A 151 7.22 -20.49 16.80
C ARG A 151 7.81 -19.24 16.18
N LEU A 152 9.06 -19.34 15.69
CA LEU A 152 9.72 -18.25 14.99
C LEU A 152 9.04 -17.99 13.66
N VAL A 153 8.45 -16.80 13.50
CA VAL A 153 7.70 -16.41 12.29
C VAL A 153 8.33 -15.24 11.54
N GLY A 154 9.43 -14.69 12.06
CA GLY A 154 10.18 -13.61 11.41
C GLY A 154 11.49 -13.29 12.12
N VAL A 155 12.40 -12.60 11.41
CA VAL A 155 13.63 -12.00 11.91
C VAL A 155 13.88 -10.67 11.19
#